data_810337ec33c73ed96d64e058b4d985db
#
_entry.id   810337ec33c73ed96d64e058b4d985db
#
_cell.length_a   1.000
_cell.length_b   1.000
_cell.length_c   1.000
_cell.angle_alpha   90.00
_cell.angle_beta   90.00
_cell.angle_gamma   90.00
#
_symmetry.space_group_name_H-M   'P 1'
#
loop_
_entity.id
_entity.type
_entity.pdbx_description
1 polymer ?
#
loop_
_entity_poly.entity_id
_entity_poly.type
_entity_poly.pdbx_seq_one_letter_code
_entity_poly.pdbx_strand_id
1 'polypeptide(L)'
;MQKINSLTKSRRRRLFTVLDKMIAWELFKTASSVLSVIVIILVSKKFVKVLSQAIEGNVSSDAVIKIVGYKALGIGISFLPAAIFIAVLVVLGRMYRDHEIDAIASGGAGLARIYQSITIFLIPVSVVSLCLSLFSIPWAESNIVEIKHQDQQQFELRGLISGSFRQLGDLMFFIEDIDDNNRMHNVFATNHRTKNIEVINAAYGQLEDLPGGRYIVLQDAERVSGKPGQVDVVIERFDKYALLIKKDNKLPSYHIEAQSTKALLNGFSLRNSAELQRRLAVPLGVLMLGLLAVPLAQLTPRGGVYGNVIVAFLIYFSYANLQKFSQGWLLKGVLPLWFSLTWVYVLMFLVWLLLLLRFFGLSWIKVIFRQRFVE
;
A
#
# COMPACT_ATOMS: atom_id res chain seq x y z
N MET A 1 50.06 17.10 -49.06
CA MET A 1 49.78 16.24 -47.94
C MET A 1 49.22 17.02 -46.75
N GLN A 2 48.11 17.68 -46.89
CA GLN A 2 47.47 18.41 -45.78
C GLN A 2 45.99 18.58 -46.12
N LYS A 3 45.14 17.54 -45.93
CA LYS A 3 43.68 17.66 -45.98
C LYS A 3 42.94 16.35 -45.59
N ILE A 4 43.45 15.54 -44.70
CA ILE A 4 42.75 14.30 -44.23
C ILE A 4 42.47 14.31 -42.70
N ASN A 5 42.84 15.37 -42.01
CA ASN A 5 42.73 15.40 -40.52
C ASN A 5 41.49 16.16 -39.97
N SER A 6 40.43 16.31 -40.71
CA SER A 6 39.21 17.05 -40.22
C SER A 6 37.93 16.21 -40.09
N LEU A 7 37.98 14.87 -40.21
CA LEU A 7 36.78 14.03 -40.23
C LEU A 7 36.57 13.18 -38.97
N THR A 8 37.41 13.28 -37.97
CA THR A 8 37.15 12.69 -36.64
C THR A 8 36.53 13.71 -35.69
N LYS A 9 35.47 14.41 -36.15
CA LYS A 9 34.58 15.09 -35.22
C LYS A 9 33.83 14.00 -34.45
N SER A 10 34.32 13.64 -33.27
CA SER A 10 33.64 12.81 -32.27
C SER A 10 32.15 13.14 -32.31
N ARG A 11 31.32 12.26 -32.86
CA ARG A 11 29.89 12.30 -32.75
C ARG A 11 29.58 12.18 -31.24
N ARG A 12 29.46 13.31 -30.53
CA ARG A 12 28.87 13.33 -29.20
C ARG A 12 27.58 12.53 -29.32
N ARG A 13 27.57 11.30 -28.80
CA ARG A 13 26.35 10.50 -28.72
C ARG A 13 25.34 11.37 -27.99
N ARG A 14 24.34 11.87 -28.70
CA ARG A 14 23.21 12.56 -28.06
C ARG A 14 22.60 11.53 -27.11
N LEU A 15 22.65 11.81 -25.81
CA LEU A 15 22.12 10.94 -24.76
C LEU A 15 20.65 10.58 -24.97
N PHE A 16 19.91 11.45 -25.69
CA PHE A 16 18.52 11.24 -26.05
C PHE A 16 18.36 11.33 -27.57
N THR A 17 17.93 10.22 -28.18
CA THR A 17 17.53 10.19 -29.59
C THR A 17 16.02 10.34 -29.74
N VAL A 18 15.54 10.57 -30.96
CA VAL A 18 14.12 10.63 -31.28
C VAL A 18 13.41 9.32 -30.87
N LEU A 19 14.08 8.18 -31.07
CA LEU A 19 13.57 6.86 -30.69
C LEU A 19 13.36 6.75 -29.18
N ASP A 20 14.31 7.22 -28.35
CA ASP A 20 14.18 7.18 -26.89
C ASP A 20 12.97 7.99 -26.40
N LYS A 21 12.77 9.17 -26.98
CA LYS A 21 11.65 10.02 -26.66
C LYS A 21 10.31 9.40 -27.07
N MET A 22 10.26 8.77 -28.24
CA MET A 22 9.07 8.10 -28.75
C MET A 22 8.69 6.94 -27.83
N ILE A 23 9.62 6.02 -27.54
CA ILE A 23 9.39 4.87 -26.68
C ILE A 23 9.01 5.35 -25.26
N ALA A 24 9.75 6.29 -24.68
CA ALA A 24 9.46 6.80 -23.34
C ALA A 24 8.05 7.43 -23.25
N TRP A 25 7.64 8.17 -24.27
CA TRP A 25 6.31 8.78 -24.31
C TRP A 25 5.19 7.75 -24.41
N GLU A 26 5.37 6.71 -25.22
CA GLU A 26 4.40 5.62 -25.31
C GLU A 26 4.31 4.81 -24.02
N LEU A 27 5.45 4.49 -23.43
CA LEU A 27 5.51 3.83 -22.11
C LEU A 27 4.81 4.66 -21.03
N PHE A 28 5.06 5.98 -21.02
CA PHE A 28 4.43 6.87 -20.06
C PHE A 28 2.89 6.91 -20.22
N LYS A 29 2.39 7.06 -21.43
CA LYS A 29 0.94 7.08 -21.71
C LYS A 29 0.29 5.75 -21.29
N THR A 30 0.88 4.63 -21.72
CA THR A 30 0.36 3.29 -21.41
C THR A 30 0.43 2.99 -19.93
N ALA A 31 1.55 3.32 -19.25
CA ALA A 31 1.71 3.13 -17.81
C ALA A 31 0.68 3.96 -17.02
N SER A 32 0.47 5.22 -17.41
CA SER A 32 -0.52 6.10 -16.77
C SER A 32 -1.93 5.58 -16.94
N SER A 33 -2.28 5.09 -18.15
CA SER A 33 -3.60 4.49 -18.42
C SER A 33 -3.82 3.23 -17.57
N VAL A 34 -2.87 2.31 -17.57
CA VAL A 34 -2.93 1.06 -16.78
C VAL A 34 -3.01 1.36 -15.29
N LEU A 35 -2.16 2.28 -14.81
CA LEU A 35 -2.16 2.68 -13.39
C LEU A 35 -3.50 3.29 -12.98
N SER A 36 -4.10 4.15 -13.83
CA SER A 36 -5.40 4.75 -13.56
C SER A 36 -6.49 3.69 -13.41
N VAL A 37 -6.52 2.71 -14.30
CA VAL A 37 -7.50 1.60 -14.21
C VAL A 37 -7.31 0.80 -12.91
N ILE A 38 -6.07 0.43 -12.57
CA ILE A 38 -5.75 -0.31 -11.35
C ILE A 38 -6.18 0.49 -10.11
N VAL A 39 -5.84 1.79 -10.08
CA VAL A 39 -6.17 2.68 -8.96
C VAL A 39 -7.69 2.80 -8.80
N ILE A 40 -8.43 3.04 -9.88
CA ILE A 40 -9.90 3.15 -9.81
C ILE A 40 -10.51 1.88 -9.23
N ILE A 41 -10.12 0.69 -9.69
CA ILE A 41 -10.66 -0.58 -9.19
C ILE A 41 -10.34 -0.78 -7.70
N LEU A 42 -9.09 -0.55 -7.30
CA LEU A 42 -8.66 -0.79 -5.92
C LEU A 42 -9.18 0.26 -4.94
N VAL A 43 -9.27 1.51 -5.38
CA VAL A 43 -9.84 2.61 -4.59
C VAL A 43 -11.33 2.39 -4.38
N SER A 44 -12.07 1.92 -5.39
CA SER A 44 -13.49 1.57 -5.23
C SER A 44 -13.71 0.52 -4.14
N LYS A 45 -12.87 -0.54 -4.11
CA LYS A 45 -12.90 -1.53 -3.00
C LYS A 45 -12.62 -0.90 -1.64
N LYS A 46 -11.64 0.02 -1.56
CA LYS A 46 -11.32 0.71 -0.30
C LYS A 46 -12.40 1.68 0.11
N PHE A 47 -13.01 2.38 -0.84
CA PHE A 47 -14.12 3.28 -0.60
C PHE A 47 -15.30 2.57 0.08
N VAL A 48 -15.74 1.42 -0.47
CA VAL A 48 -16.81 0.61 0.14
C VAL A 48 -16.46 0.22 1.58
N LYS A 49 -15.21 -0.19 1.84
CA LYS A 49 -14.77 -0.56 3.19
C LYS A 49 -14.77 0.63 4.16
N VAL A 50 -14.32 1.81 3.72
CA VAL A 50 -14.29 3.02 4.56
C VAL A 50 -15.70 3.54 4.77
N LEU A 51 -16.57 3.44 3.77
CA LEU A 51 -17.99 3.81 3.87
C LEU A 51 -18.73 2.91 4.90
N SER A 52 -18.46 1.59 4.89
CA SER A 52 -18.99 0.68 5.92
C SER A 52 -18.57 1.12 7.32
N GLN A 53 -17.30 1.51 7.51
CA GLN A 53 -16.82 2.06 8.78
C GLN A 53 -17.51 3.38 9.18
N ALA A 54 -17.90 4.18 8.19
CA ALA A 54 -18.67 5.40 8.46
C ALA A 54 -20.12 5.10 8.86
N ILE A 55 -20.77 4.12 8.23
CA ILE A 55 -22.12 3.66 8.60
C ILE A 55 -22.13 3.08 10.02
N GLU A 56 -21.08 2.31 10.36
CA GLU A 56 -20.86 1.77 11.71
C GLU A 56 -20.53 2.87 12.74
N GLY A 57 -20.33 4.11 12.27
CA GLY A 57 -20.02 5.26 13.12
C GLY A 57 -18.55 5.35 13.56
N ASN A 58 -17.65 4.52 13.02
CA ASN A 58 -16.23 4.52 13.36
C ASN A 58 -15.44 5.66 12.72
N VAL A 59 -16.02 6.32 11.71
CA VAL A 59 -15.39 7.38 10.91
C VAL A 59 -16.48 8.38 10.52
N SER A 60 -16.21 9.69 10.56
CA SER A 60 -17.14 10.72 10.10
C SER A 60 -17.29 10.71 8.57
N SER A 61 -18.44 11.15 8.07
CA SER A 61 -18.71 11.22 6.63
C SER A 61 -17.68 12.11 5.90
N ASP A 62 -17.23 13.19 6.52
CA ASP A 62 -16.26 14.12 5.95
C ASP A 62 -14.85 13.51 5.89
N ALA A 63 -14.53 12.62 6.82
CA ALA A 63 -13.24 11.93 6.85
C ALA A 63 -13.13 10.84 5.76
N VAL A 64 -14.27 10.26 5.31
CA VAL A 64 -14.27 9.20 4.28
C VAL A 64 -13.51 9.65 3.03
N ILE A 65 -13.85 10.83 2.50
CA ILE A 65 -13.24 11.34 1.26
C ILE A 65 -11.73 11.57 1.45
N LYS A 66 -11.32 12.13 2.57
CA LYS A 66 -9.90 12.38 2.91
C LYS A 66 -9.12 11.07 3.01
N ILE A 67 -9.64 10.10 3.76
CA ILE A 67 -9.01 8.78 3.95
C ILE A 67 -8.88 8.06 2.60
N VAL A 68 -9.92 8.07 1.77
CA VAL A 68 -9.91 7.43 0.45
C VAL A 68 -8.89 8.11 -0.47
N GLY A 69 -8.77 9.43 -0.44
CA GLY A 69 -7.78 10.19 -1.20
C GLY A 69 -6.34 9.80 -0.83
N TYR A 70 -6.01 9.74 0.47
CA TYR A 70 -4.70 9.29 0.94
C TYR A 70 -4.44 7.81 0.59
N LYS A 71 -5.45 6.94 0.70
CA LYS A 71 -5.32 5.53 0.27
C LYS A 71 -5.12 5.40 -1.22
N ALA A 72 -5.75 6.24 -2.05
CA ALA A 72 -5.55 6.24 -3.49
C ALA A 72 -4.09 6.55 -3.86
N LEU A 73 -3.47 7.53 -3.18
CA LEU A 73 -2.05 7.85 -3.36
C LEU A 73 -1.15 6.65 -3.01
N GLY A 74 -1.35 6.03 -1.86
CA GLY A 74 -0.59 4.85 -1.44
C GLY A 74 -0.75 3.66 -2.40
N ILE A 75 -1.97 3.41 -2.89
CA ILE A 75 -2.26 2.37 -3.89
C ILE A 75 -1.54 2.68 -5.20
N GLY A 76 -1.63 3.91 -5.71
CA GLY A 76 -0.96 4.33 -6.94
C GLY A 76 0.54 4.08 -6.91
N ILE A 77 1.21 4.46 -5.82
CA ILE A 77 2.65 4.24 -5.66
C ILE A 77 2.97 2.74 -5.58
N SER A 78 2.22 1.96 -4.81
CA SER A 78 2.49 0.54 -4.59
C SER A 78 2.29 -0.31 -5.85
N PHE A 79 1.39 0.09 -6.76
CA PHE A 79 1.12 -0.62 -8.02
C PHE A 79 1.88 -0.05 -9.23
N LEU A 80 2.74 0.94 -9.04
CA LEU A 80 3.60 1.48 -10.09
C LEU A 80 4.45 0.39 -10.79
N PRO A 81 5.08 -0.57 -10.07
CA PRO A 81 5.82 -1.66 -10.72
C PRO A 81 4.97 -2.51 -11.65
N ALA A 82 3.72 -2.81 -11.26
CA ALA A 82 2.77 -3.55 -12.09
C ALA A 82 2.40 -2.78 -13.35
N ALA A 83 2.09 -1.49 -13.21
CA ALA A 83 1.71 -0.64 -14.32
C ALA A 83 2.84 -0.49 -15.34
N ILE A 84 4.07 -0.28 -14.89
CA ILE A 84 5.27 -0.21 -15.75
C ILE A 84 5.51 -1.54 -16.44
N PHE A 85 5.41 -2.66 -15.72
CA PHE A 85 5.60 -3.99 -16.28
C PHE A 85 4.62 -4.27 -17.42
N ILE A 86 3.33 -4.04 -17.19
CA ILE A 86 2.29 -4.19 -18.20
C ILE A 86 2.51 -3.22 -19.37
N ALA A 87 2.88 -1.96 -19.07
CA ALA A 87 3.13 -0.97 -20.12
C ALA A 87 4.26 -1.38 -21.06
N VAL A 88 5.39 -1.85 -20.53
CA VAL A 88 6.51 -2.31 -21.34
C VAL A 88 6.10 -3.53 -22.19
N LEU A 89 5.38 -4.49 -21.61
CA LEU A 89 4.88 -5.66 -22.34
C LEU A 89 3.92 -5.29 -23.47
N VAL A 90 2.98 -4.38 -23.20
CA VAL A 90 1.97 -3.96 -24.21
C VAL A 90 2.63 -3.16 -25.33
N VAL A 91 3.47 -2.18 -25.00
CA VAL A 91 4.12 -1.32 -25.98
C VAL A 91 5.08 -2.13 -26.86
N LEU A 92 5.98 -2.90 -26.25
CA LEU A 92 6.92 -3.73 -27.02
C LEU A 92 6.20 -4.85 -27.77
N GLY A 93 5.20 -5.49 -27.16
CA GLY A 93 4.40 -6.52 -27.83
C GLY A 93 3.69 -5.98 -29.08
N ARG A 94 3.22 -4.73 -29.05
CA ARG A 94 2.70 -4.04 -30.23
C ARG A 94 3.81 -3.80 -31.27
N MET A 95 4.95 -3.23 -30.84
CA MET A 95 6.07 -2.93 -31.73
C MET A 95 6.63 -4.21 -32.42
N TYR A 96 6.63 -5.37 -31.74
CA TYR A 96 6.98 -6.66 -32.35
C TYR A 96 5.94 -7.10 -33.38
N ARG A 97 4.67 -6.99 -33.06
CA ARG A 97 3.58 -7.41 -33.96
C ARG A 97 3.49 -6.57 -35.21
N ASP A 98 3.73 -5.24 -35.06
CA ASP A 98 3.66 -4.28 -36.15
C ASP A 98 4.98 -4.17 -36.92
N HIS A 99 5.96 -5.10 -36.66
CA HIS A 99 7.29 -5.16 -37.28
C HIS A 99 8.14 -3.89 -37.12
N GLU A 100 7.77 -2.98 -36.19
CA GLU A 100 8.54 -1.76 -35.90
C GLU A 100 9.95 -2.11 -35.39
N ILE A 101 10.09 -3.17 -34.59
CA ILE A 101 11.39 -3.61 -34.06
C ILE A 101 12.28 -4.18 -35.18
N ASP A 102 11.72 -4.89 -36.16
CA ASP A 102 12.44 -5.42 -37.31
C ASP A 102 12.93 -4.26 -38.21
N ALA A 103 12.11 -3.22 -38.38
CA ALA A 103 12.49 -2.01 -39.10
C ALA A 103 13.62 -1.24 -38.38
N ILE A 104 13.57 -1.14 -37.05
CA ILE A 104 14.64 -0.53 -36.22
C ILE A 104 15.93 -1.35 -36.32
N ALA A 105 15.83 -2.67 -36.32
CA ALA A 105 16.98 -3.58 -36.42
C ALA A 105 17.64 -3.52 -37.80
N SER A 106 16.87 -3.42 -38.88
CA SER A 106 17.39 -3.25 -40.26
C SER A 106 18.11 -1.92 -40.44
N GLY A 107 17.70 -0.89 -39.66
CA GLY A 107 18.41 0.39 -39.57
C GLY A 107 19.70 0.35 -38.74
N GLY A 108 20.18 -0.83 -38.32
CA GLY A 108 21.41 -1.02 -37.55
C GLY A 108 21.26 -0.81 -36.04
N ALA A 109 20.06 -0.54 -35.53
CA ALA A 109 19.80 -0.42 -34.12
C ALA A 109 19.35 -1.76 -33.54
N GLY A 110 20.27 -2.55 -33.03
CA GLY A 110 20.01 -3.85 -32.43
C GLY A 110 19.24 -3.76 -31.11
N LEU A 111 18.90 -4.93 -30.54
CA LEU A 111 18.15 -5.07 -29.27
C LEU A 111 18.77 -4.28 -28.11
N ALA A 112 20.11 -4.21 -28.05
CA ALA A 112 20.81 -3.41 -27.04
C ALA A 112 20.33 -1.94 -27.01
N ARG A 113 19.97 -1.41 -28.17
CA ARG A 113 19.43 -0.05 -28.28
C ARG A 113 18.04 0.06 -27.66
N ILE A 114 17.19 -0.94 -27.84
CA ILE A 114 15.85 -0.99 -27.23
C ILE A 114 15.99 -1.06 -25.70
N TYR A 115 16.87 -1.94 -25.18
CA TYR A 115 17.18 -2.00 -23.75
C TYR A 115 17.67 -0.66 -23.21
N GLN A 116 18.54 0.02 -23.95
CA GLN A 116 19.03 1.35 -23.58
C GLN A 116 17.89 2.36 -23.46
N SER A 117 17.00 2.41 -24.46
CA SER A 117 15.84 3.34 -24.46
C SER A 117 14.90 3.08 -23.29
N ILE A 118 14.63 1.81 -23.00
CA ILE A 118 13.79 1.40 -21.86
C ILE A 118 14.45 1.75 -20.54
N THR A 119 15.74 1.47 -20.38
CA THR A 119 16.50 1.77 -19.16
C THR A 119 16.55 3.29 -18.90
N ILE A 120 16.71 4.11 -19.94
CA ILE A 120 16.64 5.57 -19.87
C ILE A 120 15.27 6.04 -19.30
N PHE A 121 14.19 5.32 -19.60
CA PHE A 121 12.88 5.59 -19.03
C PHE A 121 12.73 5.03 -17.61
N LEU A 122 13.17 3.80 -17.36
CA LEU A 122 13.00 3.12 -16.08
C LEU A 122 13.77 3.78 -14.93
N ILE A 123 14.99 4.27 -15.17
CA ILE A 123 15.82 4.88 -14.11
C ILE A 123 15.13 6.12 -13.51
N PRO A 124 14.69 7.14 -14.26
CA PRO A 124 13.98 8.28 -13.70
C PRO A 124 12.71 7.87 -12.96
N VAL A 125 11.91 6.95 -13.54
CA VAL A 125 10.68 6.47 -12.92
C VAL A 125 10.98 5.73 -11.60
N SER A 126 12.05 4.94 -11.55
CA SER A 126 12.48 4.27 -10.32
C SER A 126 12.93 5.27 -9.26
N VAL A 127 13.67 6.32 -9.63
CA VAL A 127 14.08 7.37 -8.68
C VAL A 127 12.87 8.13 -8.15
N VAL A 128 11.92 8.50 -9.02
CA VAL A 128 10.67 9.14 -8.59
C VAL A 128 9.88 8.20 -7.67
N SER A 129 9.75 6.92 -8.02
CA SER A 129 9.05 5.94 -7.19
C SER A 129 9.73 5.71 -5.84
N LEU A 130 11.06 5.80 -5.77
CA LEU A 130 11.82 5.75 -4.52
C LEU A 130 11.45 6.94 -3.62
N CYS A 131 11.48 8.15 -4.16
CA CYS A 131 11.09 9.36 -3.41
C CYS A 131 9.64 9.25 -2.92
N LEU A 132 8.72 8.87 -3.79
CA LEU A 132 7.30 8.71 -3.43
C LEU A 132 7.11 7.63 -2.35
N SER A 133 7.80 6.50 -2.47
CA SER A 133 7.67 5.40 -1.51
C SER A 133 8.27 5.73 -0.14
N LEU A 134 9.38 6.48 -0.08
CA LEU A 134 10.05 6.82 1.18
C LEU A 134 9.40 7.99 1.91
N PHE A 135 8.74 8.93 1.18
CA PHE A 135 8.19 10.15 1.77
C PHE A 135 6.67 10.22 1.69
N SER A 136 6.07 9.96 0.51
CA SER A 136 4.64 10.18 0.32
C SER A 136 3.78 9.08 0.94
N ILE A 137 4.23 7.83 0.97
CA ILE A 137 3.49 6.74 1.63
C ILE A 137 3.39 6.98 3.14
N PRO A 138 4.49 7.18 3.91
CA PRO A 138 4.38 7.41 5.34
C PRO A 138 3.62 8.70 5.68
N TRP A 139 3.76 9.75 4.88
CA TRP A 139 3.00 10.97 5.04
C TRP A 139 1.48 10.73 4.89
N ALA A 140 1.07 9.99 3.87
CA ALA A 140 -0.34 9.66 3.66
C ALA A 140 -0.91 8.79 4.79
N GLU A 141 -0.16 7.77 5.23
CA GLU A 141 -0.57 6.88 6.32
C GLU A 141 -0.62 7.62 7.67
N SER A 142 0.31 8.55 7.95
CA SER A 142 0.26 9.35 9.18
C SER A 142 -0.97 10.26 9.24
N ASN A 143 -1.33 10.90 8.12
CA ASN A 143 -2.56 11.70 8.05
C ASN A 143 -3.83 10.84 8.24
N ILE A 144 -3.84 9.61 7.72
CA ILE A 144 -4.98 8.69 7.93
C ILE A 144 -5.11 8.33 9.41
N VAL A 145 -3.97 8.04 10.08
CA VAL A 145 -3.97 7.71 11.52
C VAL A 145 -4.47 8.91 12.33
N GLU A 146 -4.01 10.10 12.00
CA GLU A 146 -4.41 11.34 12.67
C GLU A 146 -5.90 11.63 12.49
N ILE A 147 -6.43 11.58 11.25
CA ILE A 147 -7.85 11.76 10.97
C ILE A 147 -8.69 10.76 11.76
N LYS A 148 -8.31 9.48 11.75
CA LYS A 148 -9.02 8.46 12.51
C LYS A 148 -8.99 8.72 14.01
N HIS A 149 -7.87 9.20 14.53
CA HIS A 149 -7.75 9.52 15.95
C HIS A 149 -8.63 10.71 16.32
N GLN A 150 -8.63 11.79 15.52
CA GLN A 150 -9.48 12.97 15.73
C GLN A 150 -10.96 12.60 15.64
N ASP A 151 -11.34 11.81 14.63
CA ASP A 151 -12.71 11.33 14.46
C ASP A 151 -13.18 10.48 15.65
N GLN A 152 -12.34 9.55 16.11
CA GLN A 152 -12.68 8.74 17.29
C GLN A 152 -12.89 9.60 18.54
N GLN A 153 -12.11 10.64 18.73
CA GLN A 153 -12.30 11.56 19.86
C GLN A 153 -13.60 12.37 19.73
N GLN A 154 -13.93 12.85 18.53
CA GLN A 154 -15.17 13.58 18.28
C GLN A 154 -16.41 12.66 18.30
N PHE A 155 -16.24 11.42 17.84
CA PHE A 155 -17.32 10.45 17.80
C PHE A 155 -17.75 10.00 19.20
N GLU A 156 -16.82 9.86 20.13
CA GLU A 156 -17.10 9.58 21.53
C GLU A 156 -17.95 10.70 22.18
N LEU A 157 -17.84 11.94 21.69
CA LEU A 157 -18.63 13.08 22.13
C LEU A 157 -20.00 13.17 21.41
N ARG A 158 -20.08 12.79 20.11
CA ARG A 158 -21.29 12.88 19.29
C ARG A 158 -22.04 11.55 19.14
N GLY A 159 -21.42 10.43 19.48
CA GLY A 159 -21.94 9.09 19.25
C GLY A 159 -22.94 8.60 20.30
N LEU A 160 -23.13 9.36 21.37
CA LEU A 160 -24.20 9.13 22.33
C LEU A 160 -25.47 9.82 21.80
N ILE A 161 -26.14 9.14 20.88
CA ILE A 161 -27.45 9.63 20.34
C ILE A 161 -28.52 9.17 21.27
N SER A 162 -29.34 10.11 21.76
CA SER A 162 -30.55 9.82 22.53
C SER A 162 -31.52 8.93 21.74
N GLY A 163 -32.22 8.03 22.44
CA GLY A 163 -33.25 7.18 21.87
C GLY A 163 -32.78 5.97 21.07
N SER A 164 -31.47 5.61 21.11
CA SER A 164 -30.96 4.46 20.36
C SER A 164 -30.02 3.54 21.17
N PHE A 165 -30.15 2.22 20.95
CA PHE A 165 -29.19 1.26 21.49
C PHE A 165 -27.86 1.34 20.76
N ARG A 166 -26.76 1.44 21.50
CA ARG A 166 -25.40 1.47 20.97
C ARG A 166 -24.53 0.43 21.64
N GLN A 167 -23.80 -0.32 20.82
CA GLN A 167 -22.81 -1.26 21.30
C GLN A 167 -21.45 -0.58 21.32
N LEU A 168 -20.80 -0.58 22.48
CA LEU A 168 -19.45 -0.06 22.68
C LEU A 168 -18.57 -1.18 23.24
N GLY A 169 -17.90 -1.93 22.36
CA GLY A 169 -17.22 -3.16 22.75
C GLY A 169 -18.20 -4.23 23.25
N ASP A 170 -18.01 -4.67 24.50
CA ASP A 170 -18.87 -5.68 25.14
C ASP A 170 -20.05 -5.06 25.92
N LEU A 171 -20.13 -3.74 25.94
CA LEU A 171 -21.19 -2.97 26.60
C LEU A 171 -22.22 -2.51 25.57
N MET A 172 -23.50 -2.69 25.86
CA MET A 172 -24.61 -2.11 25.11
C MET A 172 -25.23 -1.02 25.96
N PHE A 173 -25.35 0.18 25.40
CA PHE A 173 -25.93 1.36 26.05
C PHE A 173 -27.23 1.80 25.37
N PHE A 174 -28.14 2.26 26.16
CA PHE A 174 -29.30 3.04 25.72
C PHE A 174 -29.37 4.30 26.58
N ILE A 175 -29.53 5.46 25.95
CA ILE A 175 -29.66 6.75 26.61
C ILE A 175 -30.97 7.35 26.11
N GLU A 176 -31.87 7.69 27.02
CA GLU A 176 -33.17 8.21 26.62
C GLU A 176 -33.05 9.63 26.07
N ASP A 177 -32.34 10.50 26.80
CA ASP A 177 -32.13 11.90 26.39
C ASP A 177 -30.80 12.44 26.86
N ILE A 178 -30.27 13.45 26.16
CA ILE A 178 -29.03 14.14 26.48
C ILE A 178 -29.33 15.65 26.49
N ASP A 179 -29.10 16.27 27.63
CA ASP A 179 -29.26 17.69 27.87
C ASP A 179 -28.15 18.51 27.16
N ASP A 180 -28.41 19.81 26.95
CA ASP A 180 -27.45 20.78 26.40
C ASP A 180 -26.15 20.85 27.17
N ASN A 181 -26.11 20.41 28.44
CA ASN A 181 -24.93 20.30 29.28
C ASN A 181 -24.18 18.94 29.16
N ASN A 182 -24.48 18.14 28.15
CA ASN A 182 -23.98 16.77 27.96
C ASN A 182 -24.28 15.80 29.14
N ARG A 183 -25.27 16.04 29.92
CA ARG A 183 -25.85 15.11 30.91
C ARG A 183 -26.77 14.12 30.20
N MET A 184 -26.58 12.87 30.47
CA MET A 184 -27.40 11.76 29.99
C MET A 184 -28.49 11.50 31.02
N HIS A 185 -29.73 11.35 30.56
CA HIS A 185 -30.91 11.00 31.37
C HIS A 185 -31.31 9.55 31.06
N ASN A 186 -31.67 8.79 32.08
CA ASN A 186 -32.13 7.42 32.01
C ASN A 186 -31.21 6.53 31.16
N VAL A 187 -30.03 6.26 31.75
CA VAL A 187 -28.98 5.45 31.11
C VAL A 187 -29.20 3.99 31.46
N PHE A 188 -29.39 3.18 30.45
CA PHE A 188 -29.42 1.72 30.55
C PHE A 188 -28.17 1.13 29.90
N ALA A 189 -27.49 0.24 30.62
CA ALA A 189 -26.32 -0.42 30.09
C ALA A 189 -26.35 -1.92 30.39
N THR A 190 -25.94 -2.75 29.42
CA THR A 190 -25.75 -4.19 29.65
C THR A 190 -24.30 -4.58 29.35
N ASN A 191 -23.77 -5.49 30.16
CA ASN A 191 -22.42 -6.01 30.00
C ASN A 191 -22.46 -7.51 29.76
N HIS A 192 -21.92 -7.96 28.61
CA HIS A 192 -21.85 -9.37 28.23
C HIS A 192 -20.47 -9.99 28.44
N ARG A 193 -19.54 -9.31 29.11
CA ARG A 193 -18.14 -9.75 29.30
C ARG A 193 -18.02 -11.01 30.18
N THR A 194 -18.96 -11.23 31.06
CA THR A 194 -18.91 -12.30 32.06
C THR A 194 -19.97 -13.35 31.77
N LYS A 195 -19.82 -14.56 32.33
CA LYS A 195 -20.87 -15.60 32.29
C LYS A 195 -22.21 -15.14 32.93
N ASN A 196 -22.19 -14.03 33.64
CA ASN A 196 -23.34 -13.39 34.25
C ASN A 196 -23.75 -12.20 33.36
N ILE A 197 -25.06 -12.02 33.15
CA ILE A 197 -25.60 -10.83 32.54
C ILE A 197 -25.61 -9.75 33.62
N GLU A 198 -24.96 -8.63 33.33
CA GLU A 198 -25.00 -7.44 34.16
C GLU A 198 -25.88 -6.40 33.48
N VAL A 199 -26.90 -5.93 34.19
CA VAL A 199 -27.77 -4.86 33.75
C VAL A 199 -27.60 -3.68 34.71
N ILE A 200 -27.37 -2.50 34.18
CA ILE A 200 -27.16 -1.29 34.94
C ILE A 200 -28.21 -0.27 34.47
N ASN A 201 -28.93 0.27 35.40
CA ASN A 201 -29.89 1.37 35.18
C ASN A 201 -29.47 2.56 36.05
N ALA A 202 -29.43 3.76 35.47
CA ALA A 202 -29.04 4.96 36.20
C ALA A 202 -29.90 6.15 35.79
N ALA A 203 -30.24 7.00 36.76
CA ALA A 203 -31.03 8.20 36.51
C ALA A 203 -30.25 9.22 35.67
N TYR A 204 -28.97 9.38 35.97
CA TYR A 204 -28.07 10.34 35.31
C TYR A 204 -26.72 9.72 34.95
N GLY A 205 -26.15 10.20 33.86
CA GLY A 205 -24.78 9.83 33.44
C GLY A 205 -24.02 11.03 32.92
N GLN A 206 -22.74 11.07 33.14
CA GLN A 206 -21.84 12.08 32.58
C GLN A 206 -20.51 11.46 32.15
N LEU A 207 -19.95 11.94 31.04
CA LEU A 207 -18.62 11.53 30.59
C LEU A 207 -17.56 12.28 31.41
N GLU A 208 -16.68 11.53 32.05
CA GLU A 208 -15.55 12.06 32.80
C GLU A 208 -14.24 11.35 32.38
N ASP A 209 -13.19 12.14 32.22
CA ASP A 209 -11.83 11.65 32.00
C ASP A 209 -11.17 11.43 33.36
N LEU A 210 -11.07 10.17 33.79
CA LEU A 210 -10.44 9.76 35.05
C LEU A 210 -9.07 9.10 34.79
N PRO A 211 -8.16 9.04 35.79
CA PRO A 211 -6.90 8.33 35.65
C PRO A 211 -7.13 6.88 35.24
N GLY A 212 -6.65 6.49 34.05
CA GLY A 212 -6.83 5.13 33.49
C GLY A 212 -7.74 5.08 32.28
N GLY A 213 -8.47 6.14 31.92
CA GLY A 213 -9.30 6.19 30.74
C GLY A 213 -10.51 7.11 30.84
N ARG A 214 -11.35 6.99 29.84
CA ARG A 214 -12.63 7.70 29.79
C ARG A 214 -13.72 6.81 30.35
N TYR A 215 -14.53 7.39 31.25
CA TYR A 215 -15.61 6.71 31.94
C TYR A 215 -16.95 7.42 31.73
N ILE A 216 -18.03 6.65 31.69
CA ILE A 216 -19.35 7.18 32.01
C ILE A 216 -19.54 7.03 33.51
N VAL A 217 -19.62 8.16 34.21
CA VAL A 217 -19.96 8.20 35.62
C VAL A 217 -21.46 8.27 35.73
N LEU A 218 -22.05 7.17 36.18
CA LEU A 218 -23.46 7.03 36.41
C LEU A 218 -23.81 7.47 37.84
N GLN A 219 -24.87 8.22 38.04
CA GLN A 219 -25.37 8.67 39.34
C GLN A 219 -26.72 7.97 39.59
N ASP A 220 -26.98 7.63 40.85
CA ASP A 220 -28.13 6.83 41.27
C ASP A 220 -28.24 5.54 40.42
N ALA A 221 -27.16 4.77 40.39
CA ALA A 221 -27.10 3.58 39.57
C ALA A 221 -27.50 2.31 40.34
N GLU A 222 -28.37 1.52 39.72
CA GLU A 222 -28.73 0.19 40.20
C GLU A 222 -28.16 -0.86 39.26
N ARG A 223 -27.33 -1.76 39.81
CA ARG A 223 -26.72 -2.87 39.07
C ARG A 223 -27.39 -4.17 39.48
N VAL A 224 -27.92 -4.87 38.50
CA VAL A 224 -28.50 -6.20 38.65
C VAL A 224 -27.58 -7.20 37.98
N SER A 225 -27.01 -8.15 38.70
CA SER A 225 -26.17 -9.19 38.16
C SER A 225 -26.68 -10.57 38.49
N GLY A 226 -26.74 -11.47 37.51
CA GLY A 226 -27.21 -12.83 37.69
C GLY A 226 -26.92 -13.74 36.53
N LYS A 227 -27.05 -15.04 36.71
CA LYS A 227 -27.01 -16.00 35.62
C LYS A 227 -28.35 -16.21 35.01
N PRO A 228 -28.48 -16.23 33.67
CA PRO A 228 -29.77 -16.52 33.03
C PRO A 228 -30.36 -17.86 33.50
N GLY A 229 -31.60 -17.83 33.93
CA GLY A 229 -32.32 -19.03 34.40
C GLY A 229 -32.09 -19.42 35.86
N GLN A 230 -31.31 -18.67 36.65
CA GLN A 230 -31.13 -18.86 38.08
C GLN A 230 -31.85 -17.74 38.87
N VAL A 231 -32.39 -18.09 40.02
CA VAL A 231 -33.13 -17.15 40.91
C VAL A 231 -32.16 -16.30 41.75
N ASP A 232 -30.88 -16.62 41.70
CA ASP A 232 -29.82 -15.97 42.48
C ASP A 232 -29.35 -14.71 41.76
N VAL A 233 -30.00 -13.57 42.09
CA VAL A 233 -29.74 -12.27 41.49
C VAL A 233 -29.23 -11.35 42.58
N VAL A 234 -28.13 -10.67 42.34
CA VAL A 234 -27.55 -9.65 43.21
C VAL A 234 -27.95 -8.27 42.69
N ILE A 235 -28.60 -7.49 43.55
CA ILE A 235 -28.98 -6.10 43.26
C ILE A 235 -28.14 -5.19 44.14
N GLU A 236 -27.37 -4.30 43.51
CA GLU A 236 -26.51 -3.34 44.18
C GLU A 236 -26.88 -1.93 43.75
N ARG A 237 -26.92 -0.99 44.69
CA ARG A 237 -27.17 0.42 44.44
C ARG A 237 -25.94 1.24 44.75
N PHE A 238 -25.61 2.15 43.85
CA PHE A 238 -24.42 3.02 43.92
C PHE A 238 -24.85 4.46 43.74
N ASP A 239 -24.38 5.33 44.62
CA ASP A 239 -24.52 6.78 44.42
C ASP A 239 -23.74 7.25 43.18
N LYS A 240 -22.57 6.66 42.96
CA LYS A 240 -21.78 6.88 41.76
C LYS A 240 -21.15 5.56 41.29
N TYR A 241 -21.32 5.24 40.01
CA TYR A 241 -20.72 4.04 39.38
C TYR A 241 -20.01 4.46 38.09
N ALA A 242 -18.73 4.17 37.98
CA ALA A 242 -17.94 4.52 36.83
C ALA A 242 -17.77 3.32 35.90
N LEU A 243 -18.31 3.42 34.70
CA LEU A 243 -18.15 2.44 33.64
C LEU A 243 -17.01 2.85 32.72
N LEU A 244 -15.95 2.03 32.64
CA LEU A 244 -14.83 2.26 31.72
C LEU A 244 -15.32 2.02 30.28
N ILE A 245 -15.39 3.09 29.49
CA ILE A 245 -15.69 3.02 28.06
C ILE A 245 -14.41 2.69 27.27
N LYS A 246 -13.34 3.39 27.62
CA LYS A 246 -12.07 3.26 26.92
C LYS A 246 -10.90 3.40 27.89
N LYS A 247 -10.08 2.40 27.88
CA LYS A 247 -8.80 2.47 28.58
C LYS A 247 -7.92 3.50 27.87
N ASP A 248 -7.27 4.35 28.66
CA ASP A 248 -6.30 5.33 28.14
C ASP A 248 -5.13 4.58 27.47
N ASN A 249 -5.35 4.10 26.27
CA ASN A 249 -4.28 3.58 25.45
C ASN A 249 -3.50 4.80 24.95
N LYS A 250 -2.56 5.21 25.77
CA LYS A 250 -1.51 6.16 25.38
C LYS A 250 -0.96 5.70 24.04
N LEU A 251 -1.16 6.53 23.02
CA LEU A 251 -0.73 6.45 21.65
C LEU A 251 -1.69 5.65 20.73
N PRO A 252 -2.09 6.27 19.61
CA PRO A 252 -2.76 5.55 18.53
C PRO A 252 -1.90 4.32 18.22
N SER A 253 -2.56 3.17 17.99
CA SER A 253 -1.87 1.93 17.65
C SER A 253 -0.85 2.27 16.57
N TYR A 254 0.44 2.21 16.93
CA TYR A 254 1.53 2.77 16.15
C TYR A 254 1.61 1.98 14.85
N HIS A 255 0.92 2.47 13.83
CA HIS A 255 0.99 1.87 12.51
C HIS A 255 2.39 2.14 11.96
N ILE A 256 3.19 1.09 11.90
CA ILE A 256 4.57 1.12 11.40
C ILE A 256 4.65 1.76 10.00
N GLU A 257 3.56 1.61 9.22
CA GLU A 257 3.42 2.21 7.90
C GLU A 257 3.41 3.75 7.91
N ALA A 258 2.95 4.34 9.02
CA ALA A 258 2.89 5.78 9.23
C ALA A 258 4.22 6.38 9.74
N GLN A 259 5.17 5.55 10.15
CA GLN A 259 6.46 6.03 10.63
C GLN A 259 7.28 6.67 9.52
N SER A 260 7.95 7.80 9.84
CA SER A 260 8.90 8.41 8.92
C SER A 260 10.06 7.45 8.61
N THR A 261 10.59 7.51 7.41
CA THR A 261 11.73 6.67 7.00
C THR A 261 12.95 6.86 7.89
N LYS A 262 13.15 8.10 8.39
CA LYS A 262 14.23 8.42 9.34
C LYS A 262 14.05 7.69 10.67
N ALA A 263 12.82 7.60 11.18
CA ALA A 263 12.52 6.88 12.41
C ALA A 263 12.74 5.38 12.27
N LEU A 264 12.40 4.80 11.10
CA LEU A 264 12.63 3.39 10.80
C LEU A 264 14.13 3.04 10.75
N LEU A 265 14.97 3.95 10.27
CA LEU A 265 16.42 3.75 10.20
C LEU A 265 17.09 3.83 11.59
N ASN A 266 16.57 4.64 12.50
CA ASN A 266 17.13 4.79 13.83
C ASN A 266 16.77 3.66 14.81
N GLY A 267 15.78 2.83 14.48
CA GLY A 267 15.32 1.71 15.31
C GLY A 267 15.51 0.38 14.62
N PHE A 268 16.55 -0.39 14.96
CA PHE A 268 16.77 -1.75 14.42
C PHE A 268 15.79 -2.75 15.04
N SER A 269 14.58 -2.84 14.47
CA SER A 269 13.65 -3.93 14.79
C SER A 269 13.29 -4.71 13.53
N LEU A 270 12.92 -5.99 13.66
CA LEU A 270 12.49 -6.81 12.52
C LEU A 270 11.30 -6.18 11.78
N ARG A 271 10.41 -5.51 12.52
CA ARG A 271 9.24 -4.82 11.95
C ARG A 271 9.65 -3.59 11.13
N ASN A 272 10.59 -2.78 11.64
CA ASN A 272 11.10 -1.61 10.92
C ASN A 272 11.83 -2.02 9.64
N SER A 273 12.61 -3.09 9.73
CA SER A 273 13.34 -3.66 8.59
C SER A 273 12.39 -4.20 7.52
N ALA A 274 11.31 -4.87 7.90
CA ALA A 274 10.30 -5.36 6.97
C ALA A 274 9.56 -4.21 6.26
N GLU A 275 9.29 -3.11 6.97
CA GLU A 275 8.67 -1.92 6.38
C GLU A 275 9.62 -1.21 5.40
N LEU A 276 10.91 -1.06 5.75
CA LEU A 276 11.92 -0.52 4.84
C LEU A 276 12.04 -1.39 3.58
N GLN A 277 12.05 -2.73 3.74
CA GLN A 277 12.03 -3.66 2.61
C GLN A 277 10.81 -3.42 1.71
N ARG A 278 9.63 -3.24 2.30
CA ARG A 278 8.38 -2.95 1.55
C ARG A 278 8.51 -1.67 0.74
N ARG A 279 9.08 -0.60 1.31
CA ARG A 279 9.28 0.69 0.63
C ARG A 279 10.29 0.58 -0.49
N LEU A 280 11.40 -0.14 -0.30
CA LEU A 280 12.42 -0.36 -1.32
C LEU A 280 11.95 -1.32 -2.43
N ALA A 281 10.99 -2.19 -2.14
CA ALA A 281 10.44 -3.12 -3.13
C ALA A 281 9.78 -2.40 -4.31
N VAL A 282 9.24 -1.19 -4.13
CA VAL A 282 8.60 -0.42 -5.20
C VAL A 282 9.60 -0.01 -6.29
N PRO A 283 10.67 0.76 -6.00
CA PRO A 283 11.61 1.18 -7.03
C PRO A 283 12.41 0.01 -7.62
N LEU A 284 12.78 -0.98 -6.82
CA LEU A 284 13.44 -2.19 -7.30
C LEU A 284 12.52 -3.01 -8.21
N GLY A 285 11.25 -3.09 -7.86
CA GLY A 285 10.23 -3.73 -8.69
C GLY A 285 10.04 -3.04 -10.04
N VAL A 286 10.04 -1.70 -10.08
CA VAL A 286 10.00 -0.92 -11.33
C VAL A 286 11.14 -1.31 -12.26
N LEU A 287 12.38 -1.36 -11.74
CA LEU A 287 13.55 -1.70 -12.54
C LEU A 287 13.54 -3.16 -13.00
N MET A 288 13.38 -4.11 -12.07
CA MET A 288 13.49 -5.54 -12.37
C MET A 288 12.36 -6.04 -13.25
N LEU A 289 11.11 -5.66 -12.96
CA LEU A 289 9.96 -6.04 -13.78
C LEU A 289 10.00 -5.36 -15.14
N GLY A 290 10.38 -4.08 -15.19
CA GLY A 290 10.51 -3.34 -16.45
C GLY A 290 11.56 -3.96 -17.37
N LEU A 291 12.71 -4.39 -16.85
CA LEU A 291 13.74 -5.09 -17.63
C LEU A 291 13.30 -6.50 -18.02
N LEU A 292 12.61 -7.22 -17.12
CA LEU A 292 12.09 -8.56 -17.38
C LEU A 292 11.01 -8.54 -18.47
N ALA A 293 10.24 -7.46 -18.60
CA ALA A 293 9.21 -7.32 -19.62
C ALA A 293 9.77 -7.37 -21.05
N VAL A 294 11.02 -6.94 -21.26
CA VAL A 294 11.62 -6.85 -22.60
C VAL A 294 11.71 -8.21 -23.32
N PRO A 295 12.33 -9.25 -22.73
CA PRO A 295 12.35 -10.56 -23.38
C PRO A 295 10.97 -11.23 -23.39
N LEU A 296 10.11 -10.95 -22.42
CA LEU A 296 8.78 -11.51 -22.37
C LEU A 296 7.85 -10.97 -23.47
N ALA A 297 8.02 -9.72 -23.87
CA ALA A 297 7.26 -9.14 -24.97
C ALA A 297 7.49 -9.85 -26.31
N GLN A 298 8.65 -10.50 -26.50
CA GLN A 298 8.98 -11.26 -27.68
C GLN A 298 8.31 -12.65 -27.71
N LEU A 299 7.95 -13.22 -26.54
CA LEU A 299 7.35 -14.54 -26.42
C LEU A 299 5.89 -14.62 -26.94
N THR A 300 5.19 -13.51 -27.01
CA THR A 300 3.74 -13.46 -27.20
C THR A 300 3.26 -12.74 -28.47
N PRO A 301 3.99 -12.79 -29.63
CA PRO A 301 3.55 -12.06 -30.81
C PRO A 301 2.23 -12.55 -31.38
N ARG A 302 1.84 -13.82 -31.14
CA ARG A 302 0.60 -14.45 -31.63
C ARG A 302 -0.58 -14.38 -30.64
N GLY A 303 -0.35 -14.07 -29.36
CA GLY A 303 -1.37 -14.10 -28.29
C GLY A 303 -2.27 -12.85 -28.19
N GLY A 304 -2.09 -11.86 -29.05
CA GLY A 304 -2.80 -10.58 -28.95
C GLY A 304 -2.44 -9.79 -27.69
N VAL A 305 -3.00 -8.59 -27.55
CA VAL A 305 -2.75 -7.70 -26.39
C VAL A 305 -3.20 -8.36 -25.07
N TYR A 306 -4.30 -9.09 -25.10
CA TYR A 306 -4.86 -9.76 -23.91
C TYR A 306 -3.99 -10.89 -23.37
N GLY A 307 -3.32 -11.67 -24.24
CA GLY A 307 -2.39 -12.72 -23.82
C GLY A 307 -1.21 -12.16 -23.03
N ASN A 308 -0.67 -11.03 -23.46
CA ASN A 308 0.43 -10.35 -22.78
C ASN A 308 0.02 -9.83 -21.39
N VAL A 309 -1.21 -9.32 -21.27
CA VAL A 309 -1.74 -8.83 -20.00
C VAL A 309 -1.91 -9.95 -18.98
N ILE A 310 -2.41 -11.14 -19.41
CA ILE A 310 -2.55 -12.30 -18.52
C ILE A 310 -1.19 -12.79 -18.03
N VAL A 311 -0.22 -12.93 -18.92
CA VAL A 311 1.15 -13.34 -18.56
C VAL A 311 1.78 -12.33 -17.60
N ALA A 312 1.61 -11.03 -17.87
CA ALA A 312 2.08 -9.97 -16.99
C ALA A 312 1.44 -10.06 -15.60
N PHE A 313 0.14 -10.28 -15.55
CA PHE A 313 -0.58 -10.44 -14.30
C PHE A 313 -0.04 -11.62 -13.48
N LEU A 314 0.12 -12.80 -14.09
CA LEU A 314 0.62 -13.99 -13.40
C LEU A 314 2.03 -13.78 -12.84
N ILE A 315 2.93 -13.17 -13.62
CA ILE A 315 4.31 -12.90 -13.20
C ILE A 315 4.33 -11.87 -12.06
N TYR A 316 3.58 -10.78 -12.22
CA TYR A 316 3.47 -9.77 -11.16
C TYR A 316 2.86 -10.34 -9.88
N PHE A 317 1.80 -11.14 -10.00
CA PHE A 317 1.16 -11.80 -8.87
C PHE A 317 2.13 -12.73 -8.13
N SER A 318 2.90 -13.52 -8.87
CA SER A 318 3.94 -14.39 -8.30
C SER A 318 5.00 -13.56 -7.57
N TYR A 319 5.51 -12.50 -8.20
CA TYR A 319 6.47 -11.57 -7.59
C TYR A 319 5.92 -10.95 -6.29
N ALA A 320 4.69 -10.42 -6.32
CA ALA A 320 4.07 -9.79 -5.17
C ALA A 320 3.85 -10.77 -4.00
N ASN A 321 3.51 -12.04 -4.29
CA ASN A 321 3.39 -13.06 -3.26
C ASN A 321 4.75 -13.47 -2.70
N LEU A 322 5.78 -13.64 -3.54
CA LEU A 322 7.15 -13.92 -3.07
C LEU A 322 7.66 -12.82 -2.15
N GLN A 323 7.38 -11.55 -2.45
CA GLN A 323 7.72 -10.42 -1.57
C GLN A 323 7.02 -10.52 -0.22
N LYS A 324 5.72 -10.85 -0.21
CA LYS A 324 4.96 -11.02 1.04
C LYS A 324 5.47 -12.19 1.88
N PHE A 325 5.79 -13.33 1.24
CA PHE A 325 6.39 -14.46 1.92
C PHE A 325 7.73 -14.11 2.54
N SER A 326 8.59 -13.40 1.78
CA SER A 326 9.89 -12.94 2.25
C SER A 326 9.77 -12.05 3.49
N GLN A 327 8.85 -11.08 3.44
CA GLN A 327 8.55 -10.21 4.60
C GLN A 327 7.99 -11.01 5.78
N GLY A 328 7.10 -11.97 5.55
CA GLY A 328 6.53 -12.83 6.59
C GLY A 328 7.60 -13.68 7.29
N TRP A 329 8.57 -14.23 6.54
CA TRP A 329 9.69 -14.99 7.11
C TRP A 329 10.67 -14.11 7.87
N LEU A 330 10.90 -12.88 7.41
CA LEU A 330 11.69 -11.89 8.15
C LEU A 330 11.04 -11.54 9.48
N LEU A 331 9.73 -11.30 9.51
CA LEU A 331 8.99 -10.97 10.73
C LEU A 331 8.97 -12.12 11.76
N LYS A 332 9.04 -13.37 11.28
CA LYS A 332 9.16 -14.57 12.12
C LYS A 332 10.61 -14.85 12.56
N GLY A 333 11.59 -14.04 12.11
CA GLY A 333 13.00 -14.25 12.39
C GLY A 333 13.65 -15.45 11.69
N VAL A 334 12.96 -16.05 10.70
CA VAL A 334 13.46 -17.22 9.94
C VAL A 334 14.58 -16.83 8.98
N LEU A 335 14.48 -15.64 8.39
CA LEU A 335 15.46 -15.15 7.42
C LEU A 335 16.20 -13.92 7.96
N PRO A 336 17.52 -13.83 7.73
CA PRO A 336 18.27 -12.61 8.01
C PRO A 336 17.83 -11.48 7.04
N LEU A 337 17.94 -10.22 7.48
CA LEU A 337 17.49 -9.04 6.76
C LEU A 337 18.04 -8.96 5.32
N TRP A 338 19.36 -9.17 5.16
CA TRP A 338 20.03 -9.07 3.86
C TRP A 338 19.52 -10.12 2.87
N PHE A 339 19.25 -11.34 3.33
CA PHE A 339 18.72 -12.40 2.48
C PHE A 339 17.26 -12.15 2.11
N SER A 340 16.43 -11.75 3.08
CA SER A 340 15.03 -11.41 2.85
C SER A 340 14.87 -10.32 1.77
N LEU A 341 15.75 -9.32 1.75
CA LEU A 341 15.72 -8.27 0.74
C LEU A 341 16.14 -8.75 -0.65
N THR A 342 17.11 -9.67 -0.74
CA THR A 342 17.83 -9.92 -2.00
C THR A 342 17.35 -11.13 -2.77
N TRP A 343 16.95 -12.23 -2.12
CA TRP A 343 16.71 -13.50 -2.80
C TRP A 343 15.63 -13.45 -3.89
N VAL A 344 14.56 -12.65 -3.69
CA VAL A 344 13.49 -12.48 -4.69
C VAL A 344 14.04 -11.79 -5.95
N TYR A 345 14.88 -10.77 -5.77
CA TYR A 345 15.49 -10.06 -6.91
C TYR A 345 16.55 -10.90 -7.61
N VAL A 346 17.32 -11.71 -6.87
CA VAL A 346 18.26 -12.68 -7.47
C VAL A 346 17.48 -13.69 -8.31
N LEU A 347 16.38 -14.23 -7.81
CA LEU A 347 15.53 -15.15 -8.57
C LEU A 347 14.99 -14.48 -9.84
N MET A 348 14.48 -13.25 -9.75
CA MET A 348 13.99 -12.50 -10.91
C MET A 348 15.11 -12.20 -11.91
N PHE A 349 16.30 -11.85 -11.41
CA PHE A 349 17.48 -11.64 -12.25
C PHE A 349 17.90 -12.92 -12.98
N LEU A 350 17.87 -14.07 -12.31
CA LEU A 350 18.16 -15.37 -12.94
C LEU A 350 17.13 -15.70 -14.03
N VAL A 351 15.84 -15.46 -13.78
CA VAL A 351 14.77 -15.65 -14.79
C VAL A 351 15.02 -14.72 -15.98
N TRP A 352 15.33 -13.46 -15.74
CA TRP A 352 15.67 -12.51 -16.78
C TRP A 352 16.89 -12.94 -17.60
N LEU A 353 17.96 -13.39 -16.93
CA LEU A 353 19.16 -13.87 -17.57
C LEU A 353 18.90 -15.15 -18.42
N LEU A 354 18.13 -16.10 -17.89
CA LEU A 354 17.74 -17.31 -18.62
C LEU A 354 16.95 -16.98 -19.89
N LEU A 355 15.99 -16.03 -19.80
CA LEU A 355 15.24 -15.58 -20.96
C LEU A 355 16.16 -14.90 -22.00
N LEU A 356 17.09 -14.08 -21.56
CA LEU A 356 18.09 -13.48 -22.46
C LEU A 356 18.95 -14.53 -23.16
N LEU A 357 19.48 -15.51 -22.42
CA LEU A 357 20.28 -16.58 -22.98
C LEU A 357 19.51 -17.44 -23.97
N ARG A 358 18.22 -17.70 -23.69
CA ARG A 358 17.34 -18.49 -24.58
C ARG A 358 17.06 -17.77 -25.90
N PHE A 359 16.85 -16.45 -25.88
CA PHE A 359 16.48 -15.68 -27.08
C PHE A 359 17.66 -15.18 -27.89
N PHE A 360 18.76 -14.82 -27.24
CA PHE A 360 19.88 -14.13 -27.89
C PHE A 360 21.16 -14.97 -27.96
N GLY A 361 21.17 -16.13 -27.28
CA GLY A 361 22.34 -17.02 -27.25
C GLY A 361 23.57 -16.39 -26.57
N LEU A 362 24.62 -17.19 -26.41
CA LEU A 362 25.93 -16.74 -25.84
C LEU A 362 26.68 -15.75 -26.74
N SER A 363 26.31 -15.71 -28.03
CA SER A 363 26.92 -14.79 -29.00
C SER A 363 26.71 -13.31 -28.69
N TRP A 364 25.58 -12.97 -28.10
CA TRP A 364 25.23 -11.59 -27.70
C TRP A 364 26.18 -11.07 -26.60
N ILE A 365 26.50 -11.89 -25.63
CA ILE A 365 27.43 -11.54 -24.54
C ILE A 365 28.82 -11.23 -25.12
N LYS A 366 29.28 -12.03 -26.08
CA LYS A 366 30.57 -11.81 -26.76
C LYS A 366 30.61 -10.49 -27.53
N VAL A 367 29.51 -10.07 -28.15
CA VAL A 367 29.42 -8.82 -28.90
C VAL A 367 29.46 -7.60 -27.95
N ILE A 368 28.79 -7.64 -26.83
CA ILE A 368 28.81 -6.53 -25.83
C ILE A 368 30.23 -6.40 -25.24
N PHE A 369 30.87 -7.51 -24.87
CA PHE A 369 32.22 -7.47 -24.33
C PHE A 369 33.25 -7.00 -25.40
N ARG A 370 33.08 -7.42 -26.66
CA ARG A 370 34.00 -7.04 -27.75
C ARG A 370 33.90 -5.56 -28.12
N GLN A 371 32.71 -4.97 -28.03
CA GLN A 371 32.53 -3.53 -28.29
C GLN A 371 33.13 -2.64 -27.19
N ARG A 372 33.30 -3.15 -25.96
CA ARG A 372 33.92 -2.41 -24.86
C ARG A 372 35.47 -2.49 -24.86
N PHE A 373 36.06 -3.45 -25.56
CA PHE A 373 37.51 -3.63 -25.63
C PHE A 373 38.14 -3.07 -26.92
N VAL A 374 37.32 -2.47 -27.80
CA VAL A 374 37.80 -1.83 -29.06
C VAL A 374 37.73 -0.29 -28.96
N GLU A 375 37.31 0.26 -27.83
CA GLU A 375 37.49 1.66 -27.43
C GLU A 375 38.66 1.77 -26.42
#